data_bf4a399ad39b6d010d928d3691185583
#
_entry.id   bf4a399ad39b6d010d928d3691185583
#
_cell.length_a   1.000
_cell.length_b   1.000
_cell.length_c   1.000
_cell.angle_alpha   90.00
_cell.angle_beta   90.00
_cell.angle_gamma   90.00
#
_symmetry.space_group_name_H-M   'P 1'
#
loop_
_entity.id
_entity.type
_entity.pdbx_description
1 polymer ?
#
loop_
_entity_poly.entity_id
_entity_poly.type
_entity_poly.pdbx_seq_one_letter_code
_entity_poly.pdbx_strand_id
1 'polypeptide(L)'
;METNTTKEYGKGQDDPLGIYAKYLSPFTSTKEAKVDDSIKKNEKKQQRKEKFKIQRMSAKLLPNSRVANCLWALTSNLNNVDVIHNAQARKARFTNLQTCGSVWDCPCCSSSISEKRRVELNDLLIYARTNKLFPIMLTLTVKHNYADNLVDLLDSLKQAKMRMANHKRYRKLKEKLIGTVTATEVTGGGVNGWHPHFHIILILKTDTEDEALALIKTLKQPWLVSLKAEGLEGSDAAFQVQNASAAGKYITKWGAAEELTLAGKKKGKGAGRTPFQLLADYADDDSRAGFLFQEYSRAFKGRRQLVWSNGLKKLAKINEKSDDEIAAEEVRKFEESLCDHLIHSFTPAEWKEVRHNRADILSEAEESFIKNNSNKVDYFSEIKTTFKDSDFF
;
A
#
# COMPACT_ATOMS: atom_id res chain seq x y z
N MET A 1 42.63 -20.52 41.09
CA MET A 1 41.53 -19.53 41.12
C MET A 1 41.68 -18.66 39.91
N GLU A 2 41.08 -19.06 38.79
CA GLU A 2 41.08 -18.30 37.56
C GLU A 2 39.66 -17.79 37.32
N THR A 3 39.51 -16.49 37.32
CA THR A 3 38.23 -15.82 37.08
C THR A 3 38.06 -15.59 35.57
N ASN A 4 37.11 -16.30 34.98
CA ASN A 4 36.67 -16.09 33.62
C ASN A 4 35.83 -14.80 33.52
N THR A 5 36.38 -13.79 32.89
CA THR A 5 35.64 -12.58 32.44
C THR A 5 35.19 -12.76 31.00
N THR A 6 33.92 -13.06 30.81
CA THR A 6 33.24 -12.99 29.50
C THR A 6 33.12 -11.52 29.08
N LYS A 7 33.81 -11.14 28.01
CA LYS A 7 33.63 -9.84 27.35
C LYS A 7 32.29 -9.83 26.62
N GLU A 8 31.36 -9.00 27.06
CA GLU A 8 30.20 -8.59 26.27
C GLU A 8 30.67 -7.79 25.05
N TYR A 9 30.43 -8.32 23.87
CA TYR A 9 30.59 -7.57 22.62
C TYR A 9 29.42 -6.59 22.48
N GLY A 10 29.74 -5.32 22.41
CA GLY A 10 28.82 -4.21 22.25
C GLY A 10 27.94 -4.37 20.98
N LYS A 11 26.70 -4.03 21.15
CA LYS A 11 25.73 -3.86 20.07
C LYS A 11 26.21 -2.79 19.11
N GLY A 12 26.62 -3.18 17.90
CA GLY A 12 26.98 -2.26 16.82
C GLY A 12 25.85 -1.31 16.50
N GLN A 13 26.04 -0.05 16.81
CA GLN A 13 25.35 1.07 16.20
C GLN A 13 25.91 1.21 14.81
N ASP A 14 25.22 0.72 13.76
CA ASP A 14 25.38 1.21 12.38
C ASP A 14 24.64 0.29 11.38
N ASP A 15 23.33 0.13 11.57
CA ASP A 15 22.41 -0.27 10.47
C ASP A 15 21.11 0.55 10.56
N PRO A 16 21.08 1.80 10.02
CA PRO A 16 19.92 2.69 10.15
C PRO A 16 18.68 2.24 9.43
N LEU A 17 18.74 1.21 8.58
CA LEU A 17 17.61 0.84 7.72
C LEU A 17 17.13 -0.61 7.89
N GLY A 18 17.81 -1.47 8.66
CA GLY A 18 17.37 -2.85 8.91
C GLY A 18 17.15 -3.72 7.66
N ILE A 19 17.73 -3.31 6.51
CA ILE A 19 17.45 -3.92 5.20
C ILE A 19 18.34 -5.16 4.96
N TYR A 20 19.50 -5.25 5.58
CA TYR A 20 20.45 -6.33 5.34
C TYR A 20 20.25 -7.59 6.20
N ALA A 21 19.56 -7.50 7.33
CA ALA A 21 19.37 -8.65 8.23
C ALA A 21 18.41 -9.74 7.68
N LYS A 22 17.66 -9.47 6.60
CA LYS A 22 16.72 -10.44 5.99
C LYS A 22 17.34 -11.31 4.90
N TYR A 23 18.58 -11.07 4.48
CA TYR A 23 19.22 -11.81 3.38
C TYR A 23 20.34 -12.76 3.77
N LEU A 24 20.71 -12.81 5.06
CA LEU A 24 21.73 -13.72 5.56
C LEU A 24 21.23 -14.48 6.79
N SER A 25 20.35 -15.47 6.55
CA SER A 25 20.05 -16.51 7.54
C SER A 25 20.81 -17.78 7.14
N PRO A 26 21.57 -18.42 8.06
CA PRO A 26 22.27 -19.66 7.74
C PRO A 26 21.27 -20.82 7.67
N PHE A 27 21.54 -21.71 6.76
CA PHE A 27 20.89 -22.99 6.49
C PHE A 27 20.53 -23.76 7.79
N THR A 28 19.26 -23.81 8.15
CA THR A 28 18.74 -24.69 9.18
C THR A 28 17.87 -25.79 8.55
N SER A 29 17.88 -26.94 9.15
CA SER A 29 17.49 -28.26 8.71
C SER A 29 16.22 -28.36 7.82
N THR A 30 16.27 -29.25 6.83
CA THR A 30 15.29 -29.42 5.74
C THR A 30 13.85 -29.75 6.13
N LYS A 31 13.55 -30.10 7.39
CA LYS A 31 12.18 -30.41 7.84
C LYS A 31 11.44 -29.17 8.38
N GLU A 32 12.09 -28.33 9.14
CA GLU A 32 11.50 -27.07 9.66
C GLU A 32 11.27 -26.05 8.54
N ALA A 33 12.18 -25.97 7.56
CA ALA A 33 12.02 -25.11 6.39
C ALA A 33 10.80 -25.47 5.53
N LYS A 34 10.45 -26.76 5.39
CA LYS A 34 9.28 -27.21 4.62
C LYS A 34 7.95 -26.91 5.30
N VAL A 35 7.88 -26.97 6.62
CA VAL A 35 6.69 -26.62 7.40
C VAL A 35 6.43 -25.12 7.34
N ASP A 36 7.47 -24.29 7.46
CA ASP A 36 7.36 -22.84 7.37
C ASP A 36 6.94 -22.38 5.95
N ASP A 37 7.43 -23.03 4.90
CA ASP A 37 7.02 -22.73 3.51
C ASP A 37 5.55 -23.09 3.22
N SER A 38 5.03 -24.18 3.76
CA SER A 38 3.62 -24.58 3.58
C SER A 38 2.66 -23.65 4.32
N ILE A 39 3.02 -23.21 5.51
CA ILE A 39 2.25 -22.23 6.31
C ILE A 39 2.21 -20.89 5.56
N LYS A 40 3.34 -20.37 5.09
CA LYS A 40 3.43 -19.13 4.31
C LYS A 40 2.61 -19.18 3.02
N LYS A 41 2.59 -20.33 2.32
CA LYS A 41 1.77 -20.52 1.13
C LYS A 41 0.27 -20.44 1.44
N ASN A 42 -0.18 -21.12 2.49
CA ASN A 42 -1.57 -21.11 2.91
C ASN A 42 -2.01 -19.70 3.35
N GLU A 43 -1.17 -18.98 4.08
CA GLU A 43 -1.41 -17.58 4.44
C GLU A 43 -1.54 -16.69 3.19
N LYS A 44 -0.63 -16.82 2.22
CA LYS A 44 -0.68 -16.08 0.96
C LYS A 44 -1.94 -16.37 0.15
N LYS A 45 -2.37 -17.65 0.08
CA LYS A 45 -3.62 -18.04 -0.58
C LYS A 45 -4.83 -17.43 0.12
N GLN A 46 -4.88 -17.49 1.45
CA GLN A 46 -5.96 -16.89 2.24
C GLN A 46 -6.00 -15.36 2.09
N GLN A 47 -4.85 -14.72 2.11
CA GLN A 47 -4.73 -13.28 1.87
C GLN A 47 -5.28 -12.90 0.49
N ARG A 48 -4.97 -13.66 -0.55
CA ARG A 48 -5.50 -13.43 -1.90
C ARG A 48 -7.02 -13.58 -1.94
N LYS A 49 -7.58 -14.62 -1.30
CA LYS A 49 -9.03 -14.81 -1.18
C LYS A 49 -9.70 -13.62 -0.52
N GLU A 50 -9.18 -13.19 0.61
CA GLU A 50 -9.72 -12.03 1.32
C GLU A 50 -9.64 -10.75 0.48
N LYS A 51 -8.53 -10.50 -0.21
CA LYS A 51 -8.37 -9.35 -1.11
C LYS A 51 -9.44 -9.34 -2.20
N PHE A 52 -9.73 -10.46 -2.85
CA PHE A 52 -10.80 -10.54 -3.86
C PHE A 52 -12.20 -10.48 -3.24
N LYS A 53 -12.42 -11.02 -2.03
CA LYS A 53 -13.68 -10.88 -1.29
C LYS A 53 -13.99 -9.41 -1.03
N ILE A 54 -13.09 -8.67 -0.39
CA ILE A 54 -13.31 -7.24 -0.10
C ILE A 54 -13.35 -6.37 -1.36
N GLN A 55 -12.67 -6.76 -2.46
CA GLN A 55 -12.83 -6.09 -3.75
C GLN A 55 -14.27 -6.23 -4.29
N ARG A 56 -14.91 -7.40 -4.11
CA ARG A 56 -16.33 -7.57 -4.49
C ARG A 56 -17.25 -6.77 -3.58
N MET A 57 -16.92 -6.60 -2.29
CA MET A 57 -17.69 -5.72 -1.40
C MET A 57 -17.60 -4.26 -1.84
N SER A 58 -16.41 -3.79 -2.22
CA SER A 58 -16.25 -2.46 -2.82
C SER A 58 -17.09 -2.32 -4.10
N ALA A 59 -17.05 -3.30 -4.99
CA ALA A 59 -17.87 -3.32 -6.21
C ALA A 59 -19.37 -3.26 -5.92
N LYS A 60 -19.84 -3.96 -4.89
CA LYS A 60 -21.25 -3.94 -4.44
C LYS A 60 -21.67 -2.57 -3.89
N LEU A 61 -20.80 -1.92 -3.12
CA LEU A 61 -21.05 -0.60 -2.54
C LEU A 61 -20.93 0.54 -3.58
N LEU A 62 -20.14 0.33 -4.64
CA LEU A 62 -19.82 1.33 -5.66
C LEU A 62 -20.15 0.80 -7.08
N PRO A 63 -21.41 0.41 -7.38
CA PRO A 63 -21.76 -0.29 -8.61
C PRO A 63 -21.51 0.55 -9.88
N ASN A 64 -21.55 1.87 -9.78
CA ASN A 64 -21.34 2.81 -10.87
C ASN A 64 -19.88 3.28 -11.02
N SER A 65 -18.96 2.72 -10.23
CA SER A 65 -17.55 3.03 -10.34
C SER A 65 -16.78 1.98 -11.14
N ARG A 66 -15.59 2.35 -11.64
CA ARG A 66 -14.71 1.43 -12.37
C ARG A 66 -14.35 0.17 -11.56
N VAL A 67 -14.42 0.22 -10.22
CA VAL A 67 -14.10 -0.92 -9.36
C VAL A 67 -15.06 -2.09 -9.55
N ALA A 68 -16.29 -1.83 -9.97
CA ALA A 68 -17.30 -2.86 -10.24
C ALA A 68 -16.81 -3.90 -11.27
N ASN A 69 -16.05 -3.44 -12.26
CA ASN A 69 -15.54 -4.24 -13.36
C ASN A 69 -14.06 -4.69 -13.18
N CYS A 70 -13.39 -4.20 -12.14
CA CYS A 70 -11.96 -4.43 -11.94
C CYS A 70 -11.64 -5.91 -11.74
N LEU A 71 -10.72 -6.46 -12.56
CA LEU A 71 -10.34 -7.88 -12.60
C LEU A 71 -11.55 -8.83 -12.64
N TRP A 72 -12.67 -8.36 -13.22
CA TRP A 72 -13.95 -9.09 -13.32
C TRP A 72 -14.50 -9.11 -14.72
N ALA A 73 -14.56 -7.96 -15.37
CA ALA A 73 -15.02 -7.80 -16.74
C ALA A 73 -13.86 -7.84 -17.74
N LEU A 74 -14.12 -8.35 -18.92
CA LEU A 74 -13.15 -8.37 -20.01
C LEU A 74 -12.97 -6.96 -20.60
N THR A 75 -11.76 -6.68 -21.11
CA THR A 75 -11.52 -5.50 -21.96
C THR A 75 -12.01 -5.72 -23.37
N SER A 76 -12.01 -6.98 -23.85
CA SER A 76 -12.50 -7.39 -25.15
C SER A 76 -13.12 -8.79 -25.09
N ASN A 77 -14.33 -8.94 -25.64
CA ASN A 77 -14.98 -10.25 -25.77
C ASN A 77 -14.40 -11.12 -26.92
N LEU A 78 -13.48 -10.57 -27.71
CA LEU A 78 -12.80 -11.29 -28.78
C LEU A 78 -11.55 -12.03 -28.32
N ASN A 79 -11.06 -11.71 -27.10
CA ASN A 79 -9.83 -12.27 -26.57
C ASN A 79 -10.11 -13.16 -25.36
N ASN A 80 -9.34 -14.22 -25.23
CA ASN A 80 -9.33 -15.09 -24.06
C ASN A 80 -8.73 -14.36 -22.83
N VAL A 81 -9.02 -14.90 -21.65
CA VAL A 81 -8.35 -14.54 -20.41
C VAL A 81 -7.28 -15.57 -20.17
N ASP A 82 -6.02 -15.18 -20.39
CA ASP A 82 -4.91 -16.07 -20.14
C ASP A 82 -4.45 -15.96 -18.69
N VAL A 83 -4.04 -17.10 -18.13
CA VAL A 83 -3.35 -17.20 -16.85
C VAL A 83 -1.87 -17.32 -17.15
N ILE A 84 -1.12 -16.27 -16.83
CA ILE A 84 0.32 -16.19 -17.09
C ILE A 84 1.07 -16.27 -15.78
N HIS A 85 2.06 -17.15 -15.68
CA HIS A 85 3.01 -17.19 -14.58
C HIS A 85 4.32 -16.54 -15.00
N ASN A 86 4.79 -15.58 -14.21
CA ASN A 86 6.12 -15.00 -14.38
C ASN A 86 7.11 -15.67 -13.45
N ALA A 87 8.07 -16.39 -14.01
CA ALA A 87 9.05 -17.19 -13.28
C ALA A 87 9.98 -16.34 -12.40
N GLN A 88 10.39 -15.16 -12.86
CA GLN A 88 11.25 -14.24 -12.11
C GLN A 88 10.53 -13.62 -10.92
N ALA A 89 9.30 -13.15 -11.11
CA ALA A 89 8.48 -12.57 -10.06
C ALA A 89 7.81 -13.63 -9.18
N ARG A 90 7.78 -14.90 -9.60
CA ARG A 90 7.07 -16.02 -8.96
C ARG A 90 5.61 -15.69 -8.67
N LYS A 91 4.95 -15.04 -9.64
CA LYS A 91 3.57 -14.58 -9.54
C LYS A 91 2.78 -14.94 -10.80
N ALA A 92 1.52 -15.34 -10.59
CA ALA A 92 0.57 -15.49 -11.68
C ALA A 92 -0.31 -14.24 -11.82
N ARG A 93 -0.75 -13.96 -13.05
CA ARG A 93 -1.66 -12.87 -13.41
C ARG A 93 -2.65 -13.30 -14.47
N PHE A 94 -3.71 -12.54 -14.62
CA PHE A 94 -4.66 -12.64 -15.73
C PHE A 94 -4.35 -11.62 -16.82
N THR A 95 -4.73 -11.91 -18.07
CA THR A 95 -4.76 -10.95 -19.18
C THR A 95 -6.19 -10.54 -19.53
N ASN A 96 -6.35 -9.56 -20.42
CA ASN A 96 -7.63 -9.13 -21.00
C ASN A 96 -8.74 -8.79 -19.99
N LEU A 97 -8.38 -8.41 -18.77
CA LEU A 97 -9.33 -7.94 -17.76
C LEU A 97 -9.23 -6.42 -17.56
N GLN A 98 -10.37 -5.80 -17.25
CA GLN A 98 -10.41 -4.39 -16.91
C GLN A 98 -9.72 -4.15 -15.56
N THR A 99 -9.00 -3.03 -15.44
CA THR A 99 -8.48 -2.51 -14.17
C THR A 99 -9.06 -1.13 -13.90
N CYS A 100 -9.29 -0.81 -12.64
CA CYS A 100 -9.90 0.48 -12.28
C CYS A 100 -8.88 1.58 -12.00
N GLY A 101 -7.61 1.27 -11.73
CA GLY A 101 -6.59 2.23 -11.36
C GLY A 101 -6.86 2.97 -10.04
N SER A 102 -7.89 2.59 -9.27
CA SER A 102 -8.22 3.28 -8.03
C SER A 102 -7.37 2.76 -6.87
N VAL A 103 -6.53 3.61 -6.33
CA VAL A 103 -5.78 3.35 -5.10
C VAL A 103 -6.67 3.44 -3.85
N TRP A 104 -7.83 4.10 -3.97
CA TRP A 104 -8.73 4.35 -2.84
C TRP A 104 -9.84 3.32 -2.70
N ASP A 105 -10.41 2.88 -3.82
CA ASP A 105 -11.61 2.04 -3.80
C ASP A 105 -11.33 0.56 -4.03
N CYS A 106 -10.19 0.21 -4.63
CA CYS A 106 -9.90 -1.15 -5.05
C CYS A 106 -8.69 -1.74 -4.32
N PRO A 107 -8.85 -2.75 -3.47
CA PRO A 107 -7.73 -3.37 -2.77
C PRO A 107 -6.72 -4.02 -3.72
N CYS A 108 -7.16 -4.49 -4.90
CA CYS A 108 -6.27 -5.09 -5.90
C CYS A 108 -5.36 -4.03 -6.55
N CYS A 109 -5.94 -2.95 -7.10
CA CYS A 109 -5.15 -1.88 -7.71
C CYS A 109 -4.33 -1.11 -6.66
N SER A 110 -4.91 -0.88 -5.47
CA SER A 110 -4.20 -0.24 -4.35
C SER A 110 -2.92 -0.97 -3.98
N SER A 111 -2.97 -2.29 -3.93
CA SER A 111 -1.81 -3.14 -3.63
C SER A 111 -0.67 -2.92 -4.63
N SER A 112 -0.94 -3.02 -5.93
CA SER A 112 0.06 -2.86 -6.99
C SER A 112 0.59 -1.43 -7.08
N ILE A 113 -0.31 -0.43 -6.97
CA ILE A 113 0.06 0.98 -7.00
C ILE A 113 0.92 1.33 -5.78
N SER A 114 0.51 0.93 -4.58
CA SER A 114 1.26 1.23 -3.34
C SER A 114 2.64 0.59 -3.35
N GLU A 115 2.78 -0.64 -3.86
CA GLU A 115 4.10 -1.27 -3.99
C GLU A 115 4.99 -0.50 -4.97
N LYS A 116 4.48 -0.06 -6.11
CA LYS A 116 5.24 0.78 -7.04
C LYS A 116 5.65 2.10 -6.41
N ARG A 117 4.73 2.76 -5.69
CA ARG A 117 5.02 4.02 -4.97
C ARG A 117 6.04 3.80 -3.84
N ARG A 118 6.02 2.65 -3.18
CA ARG A 118 7.03 2.27 -2.19
C ARG A 118 8.44 2.21 -2.81
N VAL A 119 8.56 1.60 -3.99
CA VAL A 119 9.84 1.55 -4.72
C VAL A 119 10.30 2.97 -5.06
N GLU A 120 9.43 3.83 -5.61
CA GLU A 120 9.75 5.22 -5.92
C GLU A 120 10.23 6.01 -4.68
N LEU A 121 9.58 5.80 -3.53
CA LEU A 121 10.00 6.44 -2.27
C LEU A 121 11.34 5.92 -1.77
N ASN A 122 11.61 4.61 -1.93
CA ASN A 122 12.89 4.04 -1.58
C ASN A 122 14.02 4.60 -2.47
N ASP A 123 13.78 4.74 -3.77
CA ASP A 123 14.74 5.35 -4.70
C ASP A 123 15.03 6.81 -4.30
N LEU A 124 14.02 7.56 -3.82
CA LEU A 124 14.21 8.90 -3.27
C LEU A 124 15.11 8.89 -2.03
N LEU A 125 14.95 7.92 -1.11
CA LEU A 125 15.82 7.84 0.07
C LEU A 125 17.26 7.46 -0.30
N ILE A 126 17.44 6.59 -1.30
CA ILE A 126 18.76 6.26 -1.83
C ILE A 126 19.40 7.51 -2.42
N TYR A 127 18.65 8.27 -3.26
CA TYR A 127 19.11 9.54 -3.80
C TYR A 127 19.52 10.52 -2.70
N ALA A 128 18.70 10.68 -1.67
CA ALA A 128 18.98 11.59 -0.56
C ALA A 128 20.29 11.19 0.15
N ARG A 129 20.48 9.92 0.47
CA ARG A 129 21.70 9.40 1.12
C ARG A 129 22.94 9.64 0.25
N THR A 130 22.88 9.30 -1.04
CA THR A 130 23.99 9.44 -1.99
C THR A 130 24.44 10.90 -2.11
N ASN A 131 23.50 11.85 -2.00
CA ASN A 131 23.75 13.28 -2.12
C ASN A 131 23.94 13.99 -0.75
N LYS A 132 24.11 13.25 0.34
CA LYS A 132 24.28 13.78 1.71
C LYS A 132 23.14 14.73 2.11
N LEU A 133 21.89 14.38 1.76
CA LEU A 133 20.68 15.10 2.12
C LEU A 133 19.98 14.38 3.27
N PHE A 134 19.25 15.12 4.08
CA PHE A 134 18.51 14.61 5.23
C PHE A 134 17.01 14.49 4.93
N PRO A 135 16.47 13.25 4.79
CA PRO A 135 15.02 13.02 4.70
C PRO A 135 14.43 13.07 6.11
N ILE A 136 13.55 14.03 6.37
CA ILE A 136 12.86 14.20 7.65
C ILE A 136 11.38 13.91 7.47
N MET A 137 10.80 13.15 8.39
CA MET A 137 9.38 12.83 8.43
C MET A 137 8.61 13.85 9.26
N LEU A 138 7.63 14.50 8.68
CA LEU A 138 6.68 15.38 9.35
C LEU A 138 5.28 14.78 9.24
N THR A 139 4.64 14.59 10.39
CA THR A 139 3.23 14.21 10.47
C THR A 139 2.40 15.40 10.92
N LEU A 140 1.40 15.75 10.12
CA LEU A 140 0.44 16.80 10.38
C LEU A 140 -0.95 16.21 10.55
N THR A 141 -1.59 16.47 11.67
CA THR A 141 -2.96 16.03 11.96
C THR A 141 -3.78 17.17 12.56
N VAL A 142 -5.01 16.87 12.89
CA VAL A 142 -6.00 17.83 13.43
C VAL A 142 -6.81 17.14 14.52
N LYS A 143 -7.31 17.90 15.49
CA LYS A 143 -8.35 17.41 16.40
C LYS A 143 -9.65 17.23 15.60
N HIS A 144 -10.28 16.11 15.78
CA HIS A 144 -11.49 15.73 15.06
C HIS A 144 -12.50 15.11 16.03
N ASN A 145 -13.76 15.07 15.63
CA ASN A 145 -14.83 14.46 16.37
C ASN A 145 -15.78 13.67 15.45
N TYR A 146 -16.73 12.96 16.04
CA TYR A 146 -17.65 12.09 15.32
C TYR A 146 -18.56 12.83 14.32
N ALA A 147 -18.88 14.09 14.56
CA ALA A 147 -19.79 14.88 13.73
C ALA A 147 -19.07 15.54 12.54
N ASP A 148 -17.74 15.47 12.46
CA ASP A 148 -16.98 16.10 11.38
C ASP A 148 -17.19 15.36 10.06
N ASN A 149 -17.53 16.12 9.00
CA ASN A 149 -17.60 15.61 7.64
C ASN A 149 -16.19 15.40 7.08
N LEU A 150 -15.92 14.23 6.50
CA LEU A 150 -14.58 13.88 6.00
C LEU A 150 -14.11 14.80 4.86
N VAL A 151 -14.99 15.22 3.94
CA VAL A 151 -14.63 16.11 2.82
C VAL A 151 -14.16 17.46 3.35
N ASP A 152 -14.97 18.08 4.22
CA ASP A 152 -14.70 19.38 4.81
C ASP A 152 -13.40 19.35 5.63
N LEU A 153 -13.22 18.29 6.42
CA LEU A 153 -12.04 18.10 7.25
C LEU A 153 -10.76 17.96 6.39
N LEU A 154 -10.81 17.20 5.28
CA LEU A 154 -9.69 17.06 4.36
C LEU A 154 -9.38 18.35 3.62
N ASP A 155 -10.39 19.13 3.22
CA ASP A 155 -10.20 20.39 2.50
C ASP A 155 -9.65 21.47 3.44
N SER A 156 -10.19 21.61 4.64
CA SER A 156 -9.67 22.53 5.66
C SER A 156 -8.25 22.17 6.06
N LEU A 157 -7.93 20.89 6.23
CA LEU A 157 -6.58 20.41 6.53
C LEU A 157 -5.59 20.77 5.38
N LYS A 158 -6.03 20.63 4.13
CA LYS A 158 -5.24 21.03 2.95
C LYS A 158 -5.01 22.54 2.93
N GLN A 159 -6.02 23.37 3.21
CA GLN A 159 -5.89 24.82 3.28
C GLN A 159 -4.95 25.25 4.41
N ALA A 160 -5.05 24.65 5.58
CA ALA A 160 -4.14 24.88 6.70
C ALA A 160 -2.67 24.59 6.29
N LYS A 161 -2.43 23.48 5.57
CA LYS A 161 -1.09 23.15 5.06
C LYS A 161 -0.58 24.20 4.06
N MET A 162 -1.43 24.67 3.15
CA MET A 162 -1.08 25.72 2.20
C MET A 162 -0.78 27.06 2.90
N ARG A 163 -1.56 27.41 3.91
CA ARG A 163 -1.34 28.62 4.74
C ARG A 163 -0.01 28.54 5.49
N MET A 164 0.28 27.41 6.12
CA MET A 164 1.60 27.16 6.76
C MET A 164 2.75 27.31 5.76
N ALA A 165 2.60 26.79 4.54
CA ALA A 165 3.62 26.88 3.49
C ALA A 165 3.88 28.31 3.00
N ASN A 166 2.96 29.24 3.20
CA ASN A 166 3.11 30.66 2.90
C ASN A 166 3.71 31.48 4.06
N HIS A 167 3.88 30.88 5.24
CA HIS A 167 4.44 31.55 6.41
C HIS A 167 5.94 31.86 6.23
N LYS A 168 6.42 32.97 6.83
CA LYS A 168 7.85 33.42 6.75
C LYS A 168 8.85 32.35 7.15
N ARG A 169 8.54 31.52 8.17
CA ARG A 169 9.41 30.42 8.62
C ARG A 169 9.52 29.32 7.57
N TYR A 170 8.44 29.02 6.85
CA TYR A 170 8.48 28.03 5.76
C TYR A 170 9.28 28.57 4.57
N ARG A 171 9.20 29.87 4.27
CA ARG A 171 10.04 30.51 3.25
C ARG A 171 11.53 30.36 3.57
N LYS A 172 11.93 30.54 4.85
CA LYS A 172 13.31 30.29 5.30
C LYS A 172 13.69 28.80 5.16
N LEU A 173 12.78 27.88 5.49
CA LEU A 173 13.01 26.44 5.26
C LEU A 173 13.23 26.13 3.77
N LYS A 174 12.51 26.81 2.84
CA LYS A 174 12.65 26.59 1.40
C LYS A 174 14.07 26.81 0.87
N GLU A 175 14.88 27.63 1.52
CA GLU A 175 16.29 27.86 1.14
C GLU A 175 17.15 26.60 1.27
N LYS A 176 16.77 25.70 2.17
CA LYS A 176 17.45 24.40 2.44
C LYS A 176 16.64 23.20 1.89
N LEU A 177 15.42 23.41 1.39
CA LEU A 177 14.51 22.36 0.97
C LEU A 177 14.76 21.98 -0.49
N ILE A 178 15.16 20.74 -0.73
CA ILE A 178 15.29 20.16 -2.07
C ILE A 178 13.91 19.76 -2.63
N GLY A 179 13.04 19.20 -1.78
CA GLY A 179 11.70 18.85 -2.18
C GLY A 179 10.93 18.12 -1.11
N THR A 180 9.67 17.82 -1.40
CA THR A 180 8.75 17.13 -0.49
C THR A 180 7.94 16.06 -1.20
N VAL A 181 7.58 15.02 -0.45
CA VAL A 181 6.53 14.07 -0.83
C VAL A 181 5.49 14.06 0.27
N THR A 182 4.24 14.33 -0.07
CA THR A 182 3.11 14.30 0.87
C THR A 182 2.22 13.11 0.59
N ALA A 183 2.01 12.24 1.57
CA ALA A 183 0.98 11.22 1.58
C ALA A 183 -0.22 11.70 2.41
N THR A 184 -1.44 11.41 1.92
CA THR A 184 -2.67 11.62 2.68
C THR A 184 -3.18 10.28 3.16
N GLU A 185 -3.42 10.17 4.46
CA GLU A 185 -3.95 8.96 5.08
C GLU A 185 -5.17 9.30 5.95
N VAL A 186 -6.04 8.32 6.13
CA VAL A 186 -7.20 8.44 7.02
C VAL A 186 -7.51 7.11 7.66
N THR A 187 -7.87 7.16 8.93
CA THR A 187 -8.55 6.08 9.64
C THR A 187 -9.89 6.59 10.14
N GLY A 188 -10.85 5.71 10.32
CA GLY A 188 -12.19 6.14 10.72
C GLY A 188 -13.04 5.06 11.36
N GLY A 189 -14.29 5.42 11.67
CA GLY A 189 -15.28 4.51 12.22
C GLY A 189 -15.12 4.16 13.70
N GLY A 190 -14.16 4.78 14.39
CA GLY A 190 -14.03 4.76 15.84
C GLY A 190 -14.98 5.78 16.52
N VAL A 191 -14.87 5.90 17.86
CA VAL A 191 -15.69 6.80 18.67
C VAL A 191 -15.50 8.27 18.29
N ASN A 192 -14.33 8.62 17.75
CA ASN A 192 -13.95 9.98 17.41
C ASN A 192 -14.13 10.34 15.91
N GLY A 193 -14.80 9.51 15.12
CA GLY A 193 -15.02 9.77 13.69
C GLY A 193 -13.80 9.53 12.81
N TRP A 194 -13.58 10.40 11.83
CA TRP A 194 -12.49 10.32 10.88
C TRP A 194 -11.22 10.98 11.41
N HIS A 195 -10.07 10.31 11.24
CA HIS A 195 -8.75 10.82 11.61
C HIS A 195 -7.85 11.00 10.37
N PRO A 196 -7.98 12.10 9.62
CA PRO A 196 -7.10 12.37 8.50
C PRO A 196 -5.77 12.95 8.98
N HIS A 197 -4.70 12.60 8.25
CA HIS A 197 -3.38 13.16 8.49
C HIS A 197 -2.52 13.17 7.24
N PHE A 198 -1.54 14.05 7.21
CA PHE A 198 -0.49 14.07 6.21
C PHE A 198 0.78 13.50 6.79
N HIS A 199 1.40 12.57 6.06
CA HIS A 199 2.78 12.21 6.22
C HIS A 199 3.59 12.91 5.13
N ILE A 200 4.56 13.70 5.53
CA ILE A 200 5.37 14.51 4.61
C ILE A 200 6.83 14.13 4.80
N ILE A 201 7.46 13.65 3.74
CA ILE A 201 8.91 13.48 3.70
C ILE A 201 9.49 14.77 3.11
N LEU A 202 10.32 15.47 3.88
CA LEU A 202 11.05 16.67 3.44
C LEU A 202 12.51 16.29 3.23
N ILE A 203 13.05 16.57 2.05
CA ILE A 203 14.45 16.34 1.72
C ILE A 203 15.19 17.66 1.89
N LEU A 204 16.11 17.73 2.87
CA LEU A 204 16.80 18.93 3.26
C LEU A 204 18.30 18.84 2.98
N LYS A 205 18.89 19.95 2.58
CA LYS A 205 20.35 20.15 2.45
C LYS A 205 20.83 21.01 3.62
N THR A 206 21.29 20.37 4.68
CA THR A 206 21.84 20.96 5.91
C THR A 206 23.18 20.32 6.23
N ASP A 207 23.91 20.86 7.16
CA ASP A 207 25.19 20.28 7.57
C ASP A 207 25.00 19.06 8.50
N THR A 208 23.92 19.06 9.27
CA THR A 208 23.55 17.97 10.18
C THR A 208 22.06 17.64 10.15
N GLU A 209 21.69 16.45 10.61
CA GLU A 209 20.29 16.04 10.79
C GLU A 209 19.61 16.88 11.87
N ASP A 210 20.32 17.25 12.94
CA ASP A 210 19.77 18.08 14.01
C ASP A 210 19.39 19.47 13.53
N GLU A 211 20.18 20.07 12.63
CA GLU A 211 19.83 21.33 11.97
C GLU A 211 18.53 21.19 11.17
N ALA A 212 18.41 20.10 10.38
CA ALA A 212 17.20 19.82 9.61
C ALA A 212 15.97 19.68 10.51
N LEU A 213 16.09 18.92 11.60
CA LEU A 213 15.04 18.75 12.60
C LEU A 213 14.65 20.07 13.28
N ALA A 214 15.64 20.89 13.66
CA ALA A 214 15.42 22.18 14.29
C ALA A 214 14.66 23.14 13.36
N LEU A 215 15.04 23.20 12.09
CA LEU A 215 14.37 24.02 11.09
C LEU A 215 12.89 23.66 10.95
N ILE A 216 12.56 22.35 10.83
CA ILE A 216 11.19 21.89 10.68
C ILE A 216 10.38 22.15 11.96
N LYS A 217 10.94 21.93 13.15
CA LYS A 217 10.28 22.20 14.44
C LYS A 217 9.82 23.66 14.56
N THR A 218 10.48 24.62 13.89
CA THR A 218 10.02 26.02 13.87
C THR A 218 8.64 26.21 13.24
N LEU A 219 8.16 25.24 12.45
CA LEU A 219 6.85 25.31 11.76
C LEU A 219 5.68 24.89 12.66
N LYS A 220 5.91 24.40 13.89
CA LYS A 220 4.85 23.96 14.80
C LYS A 220 3.82 25.06 15.07
N GLN A 221 4.26 26.25 15.47
CA GLN A 221 3.36 27.37 15.72
C GLN A 221 2.63 27.85 14.44
N PRO A 222 3.32 28.03 13.29
CA PRO A 222 2.65 28.26 12.00
C PRO A 222 1.57 27.25 11.69
N TRP A 223 1.78 25.94 11.97
CA TRP A 223 0.77 24.90 11.77
C TRP A 223 -0.46 25.11 12.64
N LEU A 224 -0.29 25.28 13.94
CA LEU A 224 -1.40 25.46 14.89
C LEU A 224 -2.21 26.72 14.57
N VAL A 225 -1.53 27.83 14.20
CA VAL A 225 -2.20 29.07 13.77
C VAL A 225 -2.96 28.84 12.46
N SER A 226 -2.40 28.06 11.52
CA SER A 226 -3.06 27.77 10.26
C SER A 226 -4.29 26.89 10.44
N LEU A 227 -4.27 25.90 11.34
CA LEU A 227 -5.45 25.13 11.71
C LEU A 227 -6.56 26.03 12.23
N LYS A 228 -6.23 26.91 13.21
CA LYS A 228 -7.22 27.84 13.79
C LYS A 228 -7.83 28.77 12.73
N ALA A 229 -7.05 29.22 11.76
CA ALA A 229 -7.53 30.08 10.66
C ALA A 229 -8.51 29.36 9.71
N GLU A 230 -8.48 28.04 9.66
CA GLU A 230 -9.43 27.19 8.90
C GLU A 230 -10.55 26.61 9.80
N GLY A 231 -10.76 27.17 11.00
CA GLY A 231 -11.78 26.70 11.93
C GLY A 231 -11.48 25.37 12.60
N LEU A 232 -10.23 24.90 12.52
CA LEU A 232 -9.79 23.63 13.10
C LEU A 232 -9.00 23.86 14.38
N GLU A 233 -8.93 22.81 15.22
CA GLU A 233 -8.10 22.78 16.42
C GLU A 233 -6.95 21.78 16.29
N GLY A 234 -5.84 22.06 16.94
CA GLY A 234 -4.71 21.14 17.06
C GLY A 234 -4.05 21.28 18.42
N SER A 235 -3.66 20.15 19.00
CA SER A 235 -2.76 20.11 20.15
C SER A 235 -1.30 20.01 19.68
N ASP A 236 -0.38 19.93 20.64
CA ASP A 236 1.04 19.66 20.37
C ASP A 236 1.27 18.38 19.58
N ALA A 237 0.40 17.38 19.74
CA ALA A 237 0.44 16.12 18.99
C ALA A 237 0.05 16.30 17.51
N ALA A 238 -0.57 17.42 17.11
CA ALA A 238 -0.95 17.68 15.74
C ALA A 238 0.24 18.00 14.81
N PHE A 239 1.46 18.11 15.38
CA PHE A 239 2.69 18.39 14.64
C PHE A 239 3.83 17.54 15.20
N GLN A 240 4.17 16.46 14.49
CA GLN A 240 5.22 15.55 14.91
C GLN A 240 6.34 15.51 13.88
N VAL A 241 7.59 15.66 14.34
CA VAL A 241 8.79 15.60 13.51
C VAL A 241 9.64 14.42 13.94
N GLN A 242 10.05 13.61 12.97
CA GLN A 242 10.85 12.41 13.18
C GLN A 242 12.03 12.39 12.19
N ASN A 243 13.10 11.70 12.55
CA ASN A 243 14.33 11.63 11.77
C ASN A 243 14.25 10.72 10.53
N ALA A 244 15.35 10.62 9.80
CA ALA A 244 15.48 9.81 8.58
C ALA A 244 15.16 8.32 8.80
N SER A 245 15.50 7.76 9.98
CA SER A 245 15.16 6.37 10.31
C SER A 245 13.64 6.14 10.33
N ALA A 246 12.87 7.11 10.83
CA ALA A 246 11.41 7.04 10.82
C ALA A 246 10.82 7.14 9.41
N ALA A 247 11.42 7.96 8.53
CA ALA A 247 11.04 8.02 7.12
C ALA A 247 11.23 6.65 6.43
N GLY A 248 12.34 5.97 6.66
CA GLY A 248 12.60 4.62 6.16
C GLY A 248 11.59 3.58 6.68
N LYS A 249 11.30 3.59 7.98
CA LYS A 249 10.30 2.71 8.60
C LYS A 249 8.89 2.95 8.05
N TYR A 250 8.53 4.21 7.80
CA TYR A 250 7.25 4.57 7.19
C TYR A 250 7.11 3.98 5.79
N ILE A 251 8.14 4.12 4.95
CA ILE A 251 8.14 3.58 3.59
C ILE A 251 8.05 2.05 3.60
N THR A 252 8.71 1.39 4.53
CA THR A 252 8.61 -0.08 4.68
C THR A 252 7.18 -0.51 5.02
N LYS A 253 6.46 0.25 5.87
CA LYS A 253 5.05 0.00 6.18
C LYS A 253 4.13 0.19 4.97
N TRP A 254 4.47 1.03 4.03
CA TRP A 254 3.69 1.23 2.80
C TRP A 254 3.58 -0.03 1.95
N GLY A 255 4.66 -0.81 1.82
CA GLY A 255 4.64 -2.11 1.16
C GLY A 255 3.90 -3.19 1.97
N ALA A 256 3.84 -3.04 3.30
CA ALA A 256 3.10 -3.91 4.20
C ALA A 256 1.60 -3.56 4.29
N ALA A 257 1.08 -2.62 3.51
CA ALA A 257 -0.35 -2.29 3.50
C ALA A 257 -1.23 -3.49 3.13
N GLU A 258 -0.72 -4.46 2.40
CA GLU A 258 -1.37 -5.77 2.19
C GLU A 258 -1.53 -6.54 3.50
N GLU A 259 -0.50 -6.59 4.36
CA GLU A 259 -0.58 -7.23 5.67
C GLU A 259 -1.51 -6.48 6.63
N LEU A 260 -1.60 -5.15 6.52
CA LEU A 260 -2.45 -4.32 7.38
C LEU A 260 -3.95 -4.46 7.03
N THR A 261 -4.30 -4.70 5.77
CA THR A 261 -5.69 -5.02 5.39
C THR A 261 -6.15 -6.36 5.96
N LEU A 262 -5.23 -7.29 6.18
CA LEU A 262 -5.50 -8.66 6.62
C LEU A 262 -5.22 -8.88 8.11
N ALA A 263 -4.39 -8.04 8.73
CA ALA A 263 -4.19 -8.01 10.19
C ALA A 263 -5.43 -7.50 10.96
N GLY A 264 -6.52 -7.20 10.26
CA GLY A 264 -7.81 -6.73 10.84
C GLY A 264 -8.47 -7.66 11.85
N LYS A 265 -7.95 -8.86 12.07
CA LYS A 265 -8.38 -9.73 13.19
C LYS A 265 -7.88 -9.27 14.57
N LYS A 266 -6.91 -8.36 14.65
CA LYS A 266 -6.57 -7.69 15.91
C LYS A 266 -7.42 -6.43 16.05
N LYS A 267 -8.66 -6.60 16.50
CA LYS A 267 -9.52 -5.51 17.01
C LYS A 267 -8.80 -4.85 18.19
N GLY A 268 -7.99 -3.81 17.91
CA GLY A 268 -7.55 -2.88 18.93
C GLY A 268 -8.81 -2.17 19.44
N LYS A 269 -9.18 -2.33 20.71
CA LYS A 269 -10.23 -1.55 21.35
C LYS A 269 -9.91 -0.06 21.13
N GLY A 270 -10.73 0.66 20.34
CA GLY A 270 -10.64 2.10 20.14
C GLY A 270 -9.74 2.59 19.00
N ALA A 271 -9.02 1.73 18.30
CA ALA A 271 -8.24 2.14 17.11
C ALA A 271 -9.17 2.36 15.91
N GLY A 272 -8.95 3.47 15.17
CA GLY A 272 -9.64 3.73 13.91
C GLY A 272 -9.35 2.63 12.89
N ARG A 273 -10.33 2.31 12.05
CA ARG A 273 -10.24 1.32 10.98
C ARG A 273 -9.65 1.94 9.71
N THR A 274 -8.85 1.19 8.97
CA THR A 274 -8.47 1.59 7.61
C THR A 274 -9.67 1.42 6.66
N PRO A 275 -9.70 2.08 5.50
CA PRO A 275 -10.81 1.94 4.56
C PRO A 275 -11.06 0.50 4.12
N PHE A 276 -10.02 -0.31 3.92
CA PHE A 276 -10.20 -1.71 3.53
C PHE A 276 -10.61 -2.61 4.71
N GLN A 277 -10.33 -2.22 5.96
CA GLN A 277 -10.93 -2.86 7.13
C GLN A 277 -12.43 -2.59 7.23
N LEU A 278 -12.91 -1.39 6.81
CA LEU A 278 -14.35 -1.12 6.70
C LEU A 278 -15.02 -2.06 5.69
N LEU A 279 -14.35 -2.38 4.58
CA LEU A 279 -14.88 -3.37 3.62
C LEU A 279 -14.92 -4.79 4.19
N ALA A 280 -13.90 -5.18 4.97
CA ALA A 280 -13.89 -6.47 5.64
C ALA A 280 -15.01 -6.56 6.70
N ASP A 281 -15.18 -5.53 7.50
CA ASP A 281 -16.27 -5.46 8.49
C ASP A 281 -17.67 -5.47 7.81
N TYR A 282 -17.81 -4.80 6.64
CA TYR A 282 -19.03 -4.86 5.83
C TYR A 282 -19.28 -6.27 5.28
N ALA A 283 -18.24 -7.00 4.89
CA ALA A 283 -18.33 -8.40 4.47
C ALA A 283 -18.73 -9.35 5.59
N ASP A 284 -18.58 -8.91 6.85
CA ASP A 284 -18.97 -9.59 8.08
C ASP A 284 -20.24 -8.93 8.71
N ASP A 285 -21.12 -8.37 7.83
CA ASP A 285 -22.46 -7.83 8.15
C ASP A 285 -22.50 -6.49 8.93
N ASP A 286 -21.37 -5.76 9.08
CA ASP A 286 -21.40 -4.39 9.61
C ASP A 286 -21.89 -3.39 8.53
N SER A 287 -23.18 -3.21 8.39
CA SER A 287 -23.78 -2.26 7.42
C SER A 287 -23.25 -0.83 7.58
N ARG A 288 -22.95 -0.39 8.83
CA ARG A 288 -22.37 0.93 9.09
C ARG A 288 -20.99 1.10 8.50
N ALA A 289 -20.17 0.05 8.52
CA ALA A 289 -18.86 0.06 7.87
C ALA A 289 -18.99 0.30 6.34
N GLY A 290 -20.04 -0.25 5.71
CA GLY A 290 -20.36 0.02 4.31
C GLY A 290 -20.66 1.50 4.03
N PHE A 291 -21.47 2.16 4.84
CA PHE A 291 -21.75 3.60 4.73
C PHE A 291 -20.50 4.46 4.91
N LEU A 292 -19.68 4.14 5.90
CA LEU A 292 -18.39 4.81 6.12
C LEU A 292 -17.45 4.64 4.91
N PHE A 293 -17.38 3.45 4.33
CA PHE A 293 -16.58 3.25 3.13
C PHE A 293 -17.08 4.07 1.94
N GLN A 294 -18.39 4.19 1.75
CA GLN A 294 -18.96 5.04 0.69
C GLN A 294 -18.67 6.54 0.93
N GLU A 295 -18.72 7.01 2.16
CA GLU A 295 -18.31 8.37 2.54
C GLU A 295 -16.83 8.60 2.21
N TYR A 296 -15.96 7.68 2.64
CA TYR A 296 -14.54 7.69 2.32
C TYR A 296 -14.29 7.75 0.80
N SER A 297 -14.92 6.88 0.03
CA SER A 297 -14.76 6.83 -1.43
C SER A 297 -15.12 8.16 -2.09
N ARG A 298 -16.24 8.79 -1.66
CA ARG A 298 -16.63 10.13 -2.13
C ARG A 298 -15.60 11.19 -1.77
N ALA A 299 -15.08 11.17 -0.54
CA ALA A 299 -14.14 12.15 -0.05
C ALA A 299 -12.78 12.07 -0.75
N PHE A 300 -12.35 10.87 -1.15
CA PHE A 300 -11.06 10.65 -1.81
C PHE A 300 -11.13 10.68 -3.34
N LYS A 301 -12.30 10.81 -3.93
CA LYS A 301 -12.46 10.90 -5.40
C LYS A 301 -11.64 12.06 -5.96
N GLY A 302 -10.73 11.75 -6.90
CA GLY A 302 -9.87 12.72 -7.55
C GLY A 302 -8.68 13.20 -6.71
N ARG A 303 -8.49 12.71 -5.49
CA ARG A 303 -7.30 13.01 -4.67
C ARG A 303 -6.16 12.05 -5.02
N ARG A 304 -4.93 12.55 -4.98
CA ARG A 304 -3.72 11.75 -5.19
C ARG A 304 -3.26 11.15 -3.87
N GLN A 305 -2.79 9.90 -3.91
CA GLN A 305 -2.21 9.23 -2.74
C GLN A 305 -0.88 9.89 -2.33
N LEU A 306 -0.02 10.14 -3.32
CA LEU A 306 1.24 10.87 -3.14
C LEU A 306 1.27 12.13 -3.97
N VAL A 307 1.67 13.23 -3.34
CA VAL A 307 1.93 14.51 -4.01
C VAL A 307 3.42 14.85 -3.87
N TRP A 308 4.10 14.85 -4.99
CA TRP A 308 5.52 15.19 -5.10
C TRP A 308 5.67 16.69 -5.41
N SER A 309 6.66 17.34 -4.80
CA SER A 309 7.05 18.67 -5.24
C SER A 309 7.64 18.65 -6.65
N ASN A 310 7.43 19.73 -7.40
CA ASN A 310 7.87 19.83 -8.78
C ASN A 310 9.37 19.57 -8.94
N GLY A 311 9.74 18.72 -9.91
CA GLY A 311 11.12 18.41 -10.23
C GLY A 311 11.81 17.36 -9.35
N LEU A 312 11.24 16.99 -8.19
CA LEU A 312 11.89 16.05 -7.26
C LEU A 312 12.07 14.66 -7.88
N LYS A 313 11.08 14.12 -8.58
CA LYS A 313 11.19 12.85 -9.30
C LYS A 313 12.31 12.88 -10.35
N LYS A 314 12.40 13.99 -11.10
CA LYS A 314 13.46 14.19 -12.12
C LYS A 314 14.85 14.22 -11.47
N LEU A 315 15.02 14.92 -10.36
CA LEU A 315 16.27 14.95 -9.60
C LEU A 315 16.68 13.55 -9.11
N ALA A 316 15.75 12.78 -8.59
CA ALA A 316 15.98 11.42 -8.11
C ALA A 316 15.99 10.37 -9.25
N LYS A 317 15.87 10.78 -10.52
CA LYS A 317 15.80 9.89 -11.70
C LYS A 317 14.70 8.83 -11.63
N ILE A 318 13.56 9.18 -11.02
CA ILE A 318 12.41 8.29 -10.86
C ILE A 318 11.49 8.45 -12.09
N ASN A 319 11.23 7.34 -12.78
CA ASN A 319 10.30 7.32 -13.90
C ASN A 319 8.85 7.51 -13.41
N GLU A 320 8.14 8.44 -14.03
CA GLU A 320 6.75 8.73 -13.67
C GLU A 320 5.80 7.80 -14.43
N LYS A 321 4.96 7.07 -13.68
CA LYS A 321 3.83 6.30 -14.22
C LYS A 321 2.56 6.70 -13.47
N SER A 322 1.46 6.84 -14.21
CA SER A 322 0.14 7.05 -13.63
C SER A 322 -0.38 5.80 -12.90
N ASP A 323 -1.36 5.97 -12.05
CA ASP A 323 -1.99 4.84 -11.35
C ASP A 323 -2.71 3.89 -12.34
N ASP A 324 -3.27 4.43 -13.43
CA ASP A 324 -3.88 3.63 -14.51
C ASP A 324 -2.82 2.80 -15.26
N GLU A 325 -1.66 3.36 -15.58
CA GLU A 325 -0.56 2.62 -16.22
C GLU A 325 -0.02 1.50 -15.31
N ILE A 326 0.16 1.78 -14.01
CA ILE A 326 0.61 0.77 -13.06
C ILE A 326 -0.42 -0.37 -12.93
N ALA A 327 -1.70 -0.03 -12.83
CA ALA A 327 -2.76 -1.02 -12.75
C ALA A 327 -2.88 -1.86 -14.03
N ALA A 328 -2.64 -1.27 -15.21
CA ALA A 328 -2.67 -1.96 -16.49
C ALA A 328 -1.51 -2.97 -16.65
N GLU A 329 -0.37 -2.73 -16.01
CA GLU A 329 0.75 -3.69 -16.01
C GLU A 329 0.37 -5.04 -15.39
N GLU A 330 -0.56 -5.06 -14.42
CA GLU A 330 -1.03 -6.30 -13.76
C GLU A 330 -1.80 -7.24 -14.71
N VAL A 331 -2.38 -6.69 -15.78
CA VAL A 331 -3.16 -7.44 -16.78
C VAL A 331 -2.54 -7.37 -18.18
N ARG A 332 -1.27 -6.98 -18.28
CA ARG A 332 -0.57 -6.89 -19.55
C ARG A 332 -0.65 -8.21 -20.32
N LYS A 333 -0.64 -8.11 -21.65
CA LYS A 333 -0.63 -9.26 -22.54
C LYS A 333 0.61 -10.13 -22.28
N PHE A 334 0.50 -11.40 -22.67
CA PHE A 334 1.65 -12.29 -22.73
C PHE A 334 2.70 -11.69 -23.65
N GLU A 335 3.90 -11.54 -23.15
CA GLU A 335 5.08 -11.23 -23.96
C GLU A 335 5.93 -12.50 -23.99
N GLU A 336 6.36 -12.93 -25.17
CA GLU A 336 7.36 -13.99 -25.32
C GLU A 336 8.67 -13.53 -24.69
N SER A 337 8.72 -13.60 -23.38
CA SER A 337 9.92 -13.40 -22.59
C SER A 337 10.28 -14.74 -21.94
N LEU A 338 11.55 -14.99 -21.73
CA LEU A 338 12.05 -16.19 -21.03
C LEU A 338 11.44 -16.36 -19.62
N CYS A 339 10.69 -15.37 -19.13
CA CYS A 339 10.13 -15.35 -17.78
C CYS A 339 8.61 -15.57 -17.73
N ASP A 340 7.87 -15.30 -18.81
CA ASP A 340 6.41 -15.46 -18.83
C ASP A 340 6.04 -16.83 -19.42
N HIS A 341 5.19 -17.57 -18.71
CA HIS A 341 4.71 -18.88 -19.12
C HIS A 341 3.18 -18.90 -19.13
N LEU A 342 2.59 -19.27 -20.27
CA LEU A 342 1.16 -19.50 -20.37
C LEU A 342 0.80 -20.78 -19.62
N ILE A 343 -0.08 -20.67 -18.62
CA ILE A 343 -0.55 -21.80 -17.82
C ILE A 343 -1.88 -22.30 -18.37
N HIS A 344 -2.82 -21.38 -18.64
CA HIS A 344 -4.15 -21.72 -19.12
C HIS A 344 -4.76 -20.54 -19.88
N SER A 345 -5.76 -20.80 -20.71
CA SER A 345 -6.49 -19.80 -21.49
C SER A 345 -7.98 -20.07 -21.40
N PHE A 346 -8.73 -19.17 -20.77
CA PHE A 346 -10.20 -19.23 -20.68
C PHE A 346 -10.83 -18.44 -21.80
N THR A 347 -11.77 -19.03 -22.51
CA THR A 347 -12.65 -18.30 -23.41
C THR A 347 -13.49 -17.29 -22.61
N PRO A 348 -14.08 -16.25 -23.25
CA PRO A 348 -14.98 -15.32 -22.58
C PRO A 348 -16.18 -15.97 -21.87
N ALA A 349 -16.67 -17.09 -22.39
CA ALA A 349 -17.78 -17.86 -21.77
C ALA A 349 -17.29 -18.57 -20.51
N GLU A 350 -16.19 -19.34 -20.60
CA GLU A 350 -15.60 -20.05 -19.46
C GLU A 350 -15.19 -19.07 -18.35
N TRP A 351 -14.64 -17.90 -18.72
CA TRP A 351 -14.29 -16.88 -17.73
C TRP A 351 -15.49 -16.44 -16.89
N LYS A 352 -16.66 -16.24 -17.49
CA LYS A 352 -17.87 -15.85 -16.77
C LYS A 352 -18.26 -16.88 -15.71
N GLU A 353 -18.01 -18.16 -15.96
CA GLU A 353 -18.29 -19.25 -15.03
C GLU A 353 -17.26 -19.32 -13.88
N VAL A 354 -15.96 -19.20 -14.19
CA VAL A 354 -14.87 -19.46 -13.21
C VAL A 354 -14.39 -18.22 -12.47
N ARG A 355 -14.74 -17.01 -12.90
CA ARG A 355 -14.19 -15.73 -12.36
C ARG A 355 -14.43 -15.52 -10.86
N HIS A 356 -15.37 -16.23 -10.25
CA HIS A 356 -15.60 -16.22 -8.80
C HIS A 356 -14.39 -16.82 -8.05
N ASN A 357 -13.69 -17.78 -8.67
CA ASN A 357 -12.57 -18.53 -8.10
C ASN A 357 -11.21 -17.94 -8.46
N ARG A 358 -11.12 -16.65 -8.85
CA ARG A 358 -9.89 -15.97 -9.29
C ARG A 358 -8.70 -16.17 -8.34
N ALA A 359 -8.97 -16.16 -7.03
CA ALA A 359 -7.93 -16.33 -6.01
C ALA A 359 -7.30 -17.71 -6.07
N ASP A 360 -8.14 -18.75 -6.21
CA ASP A 360 -7.69 -20.13 -6.29
C ASP A 360 -6.97 -20.38 -7.61
N ILE A 361 -7.51 -19.92 -8.74
CA ILE A 361 -6.89 -20.06 -10.07
C ILE A 361 -5.45 -19.51 -10.05
N LEU A 362 -5.23 -18.29 -9.53
CA LEU A 362 -3.89 -17.71 -9.46
C LEU A 362 -2.98 -18.45 -8.48
N SER A 363 -3.51 -18.96 -7.36
CA SER A 363 -2.72 -19.70 -6.39
C SER A 363 -2.29 -21.05 -6.94
N GLU A 364 -3.17 -21.73 -7.64
CA GLU A 364 -2.90 -23.01 -8.29
C GLU A 364 -1.91 -22.87 -9.46
N ALA A 365 -2.03 -21.79 -10.24
CA ALA A 365 -1.08 -21.49 -11.29
C ALA A 365 0.35 -21.25 -10.74
N GLU A 366 0.48 -20.59 -9.58
CA GLU A 366 1.77 -20.41 -8.91
C GLU A 366 2.30 -21.73 -8.33
N GLU A 367 1.44 -22.60 -7.81
CA GLU A 367 1.81 -23.91 -7.24
C GLU A 367 2.18 -24.94 -8.31
N SER A 368 1.41 -25.04 -9.37
CA SER A 368 1.64 -25.98 -10.47
C SER A 368 2.95 -25.69 -11.19
N PHE A 369 3.29 -24.41 -11.38
CA PHE A 369 4.56 -24.04 -11.98
C PHE A 369 5.77 -24.50 -11.14
N ILE A 370 5.66 -24.45 -9.82
CA ILE A 370 6.71 -24.92 -8.90
C ILE A 370 6.84 -26.46 -8.95
N LYS A 371 5.71 -27.18 -9.11
CA LYS A 371 5.70 -28.66 -9.19
C LYS A 371 6.08 -29.16 -10.58
N ASN A 372 5.70 -28.47 -11.66
CA ASN A 372 5.85 -28.93 -13.05
C ASN A 372 7.22 -28.67 -13.70
N ASN A 373 8.16 -28.06 -12.98
CA ASN A 373 9.56 -28.27 -13.34
C ASN A 373 9.97 -29.76 -13.16
N SER A 374 9.06 -30.60 -12.68
CA SER A 374 9.25 -32.04 -12.52
C SER A 374 8.29 -32.95 -13.30
N ASN A 375 7.10 -32.52 -13.80
CA ASN A 375 6.24 -33.36 -14.67
C ASN A 375 5.05 -32.55 -15.24
N LYS A 376 4.82 -32.63 -16.57
CA LYS A 376 3.66 -32.05 -17.27
C LYS A 376 2.40 -32.90 -16.99
N VAL A 377 1.44 -32.36 -16.25
CA VAL A 377 0.08 -32.90 -16.14
C VAL A 377 -0.92 -31.75 -16.33
N ASP A 378 -1.94 -31.97 -17.14
CA ASP A 378 -3.02 -31.03 -17.44
C ASP A 378 -3.99 -30.91 -16.23
N TYR A 379 -3.68 -30.01 -15.33
CA TYR A 379 -4.35 -29.85 -14.03
C TYR A 379 -5.69 -29.11 -14.11
N PHE A 380 -5.92 -28.33 -15.17
CA PHE A 380 -7.12 -27.47 -15.30
C PHE A 380 -8.35 -28.21 -15.82
N SER A 381 -8.22 -29.43 -16.33
CA SER A 381 -9.36 -30.28 -16.68
C SER A 381 -10.16 -30.71 -15.44
N GLU A 382 -9.51 -30.87 -14.28
CA GLU A 382 -10.16 -31.22 -13.01
C GLU A 382 -10.90 -30.04 -12.37
N ILE A 383 -10.46 -28.79 -12.57
CA ILE A 383 -11.14 -27.60 -12.06
C ILE A 383 -12.55 -27.47 -12.64
N LYS A 384 -12.75 -27.81 -13.93
CA LYS A 384 -14.08 -27.76 -14.57
C LYS A 384 -15.08 -28.72 -13.94
N THR A 385 -14.64 -29.82 -13.35
CA THR A 385 -15.50 -30.81 -12.70
C THR A 385 -15.80 -30.48 -11.25
N THR A 386 -14.83 -29.92 -10.51
CA THR A 386 -14.95 -29.65 -9.07
C THR A 386 -15.81 -28.42 -8.75
N PHE A 387 -15.93 -27.44 -9.67
CA PHE A 387 -16.66 -26.19 -9.43
C PHE A 387 -18.09 -26.14 -10.03
N LYS A 388 -18.52 -27.22 -10.71
CA LYS A 388 -19.94 -27.33 -11.14
C LYS A 388 -20.90 -27.63 -10.00
N ASP A 389 -20.41 -28.14 -8.87
CA ASP A 389 -21.23 -28.68 -7.77
C ASP A 389 -21.24 -27.80 -6.50
N SER A 390 -20.68 -26.60 -6.51
CA SER A 390 -20.81 -25.69 -5.37
C SER A 390 -21.86 -24.61 -5.64
N ASP A 391 -23.10 -24.90 -5.24
CA ASP A 391 -24.15 -23.92 -5.01
C ASP A 391 -23.68 -22.89 -3.98
N PHE A 392 -23.41 -21.66 -4.43
CA PHE A 392 -23.33 -20.48 -3.58
C PHE A 392 -24.16 -19.34 -4.20
N PHE A 393 -25.34 -19.18 -3.64
CA PHE A 393 -26.18 -17.98 -3.72
C PHE A 393 -25.54 -16.83 -2.96
#